data_aa15ab0a01fc59c20c1750840e876de3
#
_entry.id   aa15ab0a01fc59c20c1750840e876de3
#
_cell.length_a   1.000
_cell.length_b   1.000
_cell.length_c   1.000
_cell.angle_alpha   90.00
_cell.angle_beta   90.00
_cell.angle_gamma   90.00
#
_symmetry.space_group_name_H-M   'P 1'
#
loop_
_entity.id
_entity.type
_entity.pdbx_description
1 polymer ?
#
loop_
_entity_poly.entity_id
_entity_poly.type
_entity_poly.pdbx_seq_one_letter_code
_entity_poly.pdbx_strand_id
1 'polypeptide(L)'
;MEATAKHVFEDEVQQQQDQACSWFTSLRDSICATFESIEADLQDTTPAADKPAGQFERKSWQRDGGGGGEMSVMHGRVFEKVGVNISTVHGTFSEEFRKSIPGADSDGHFWAAGISLVAHPLNPHVPTAHMNTRFIVTSKAWFGGGGDLTPMLPDPAAATEFHAAMKAACDSHDPDYYPRYKDWCDRYFFLPHRQEARGAGGIFYDNLDSGDWAADFAFTQDVGRQFHSGYAAIVRARMNRSWTAAERHEQLIKRGRYVEFNLLHDRGTLFGLKTGGNIEAILMSMPPEVRWP
;
A
#
# COMPACT_ATOMS: atom_id res chain seq x y z
N MET A 1 19.50 36.68 -10.99
CA MET A 1 18.56 36.33 -9.90
C MET A 1 17.63 35.17 -10.27
N GLU A 2 16.97 35.17 -11.44
CA GLU A 2 16.10 34.03 -11.85
C GLU A 2 16.84 32.69 -12.00
N ALA A 3 18.03 32.67 -12.62
CA ALA A 3 18.82 31.45 -12.78
C ALA A 3 19.29 30.87 -11.42
N THR A 4 19.62 31.71 -10.46
CA THR A 4 20.03 31.30 -9.10
C THR A 4 18.83 30.74 -8.33
N ALA A 5 17.65 31.35 -8.44
CA ALA A 5 16.43 30.89 -7.79
C ALA A 5 15.94 29.53 -8.39
N LYS A 6 16.05 29.36 -9.71
CA LYS A 6 15.70 28.09 -10.36
C LYS A 6 16.64 26.96 -9.92
N HIS A 7 17.92 27.21 -9.81
CA HIS A 7 18.90 26.20 -9.36
C HIS A 7 18.68 25.79 -7.90
N VAL A 8 18.39 26.74 -7.01
CA VAL A 8 18.06 26.47 -5.60
C VAL A 8 16.79 25.61 -5.48
N PHE A 9 15.77 25.87 -6.29
CA PHE A 9 14.54 25.07 -6.31
C PHE A 9 14.79 23.63 -6.80
N GLU A 10 15.60 23.46 -7.86
CA GLU A 10 15.97 22.15 -8.39
C GLU A 10 16.76 21.33 -7.36
N ASP A 11 17.71 21.94 -6.64
CA ASP A 11 18.49 21.30 -5.58
C ASP A 11 17.61 20.88 -4.38
N GLU A 12 16.64 21.70 -3.99
CA GLU A 12 15.69 21.41 -2.91
C GLU A 12 14.79 20.22 -3.27
N VAL A 13 14.23 20.21 -4.47
CA VAL A 13 13.38 19.09 -4.95
C VAL A 13 14.20 17.79 -5.02
N GLN A 14 15.44 17.83 -5.49
CA GLN A 14 16.31 16.66 -5.51
C GLN A 14 16.57 16.13 -4.09
N GLN A 15 16.80 16.99 -3.11
CA GLN A 15 16.97 16.59 -1.72
C GLN A 15 15.70 15.93 -1.16
N GLN A 16 14.52 16.47 -1.47
CA GLN A 16 13.22 15.89 -1.09
C GLN A 16 13.02 14.50 -1.71
N GLN A 17 13.35 14.32 -2.97
CA GLN A 17 13.30 13.05 -3.68
C GLN A 17 14.21 11.99 -3.02
N ASP A 18 15.44 12.36 -2.68
CA ASP A 18 16.42 11.48 -2.02
C ASP A 18 15.94 11.06 -0.63
N GLN A 19 15.38 11.99 0.14
CA GLN A 19 14.81 11.70 1.47
C GLN A 19 13.60 10.74 1.36
N ALA A 20 12.70 10.97 0.40
CA ALA A 20 11.56 10.11 0.17
C ALA A 20 11.98 8.69 -0.24
N CYS A 21 12.93 8.55 -1.16
CA CYS A 21 13.46 7.25 -1.59
C CYS A 21 14.12 6.48 -0.42
N SER A 22 14.93 7.18 0.38
CA SER A 22 15.58 6.61 1.57
C SER A 22 14.55 6.11 2.58
N TRP A 23 13.50 6.90 2.83
CA TRP A 23 12.41 6.52 3.71
C TRP A 23 11.66 5.27 3.21
N PHE A 24 11.23 5.23 1.95
CA PHE A 24 10.50 4.08 1.41
C PHE A 24 11.32 2.81 1.45
N THR A 25 12.63 2.90 1.21
CA THR A 25 13.56 1.77 1.34
C THR A 25 13.64 1.29 2.79
N SER A 26 13.83 2.19 3.73
CA SER A 26 13.91 1.87 5.17
C SER A 26 12.61 1.26 5.70
N LEU A 27 11.45 1.81 5.29
CA LEU A 27 10.14 1.29 5.68
C LEU A 27 9.92 -0.12 5.12
N ARG A 28 10.26 -0.37 3.82
CA ARG A 28 10.19 -1.68 3.21
C ARG A 28 11.04 -2.70 3.99
N ASP A 29 12.28 -2.35 4.32
CA ASP A 29 13.19 -3.25 5.04
C ASP A 29 12.65 -3.57 6.44
N SER A 30 12.12 -2.58 7.15
CA SER A 30 11.52 -2.76 8.46
C SER A 30 10.27 -3.66 8.42
N ILE A 31 9.41 -3.49 7.43
CA ILE A 31 8.21 -4.31 7.23
C ILE A 31 8.61 -5.76 6.89
N CYS A 32 9.54 -5.95 5.96
CA CYS A 32 10.02 -7.28 5.58
C CYS A 32 10.59 -8.03 6.79
N ALA A 33 11.47 -7.40 7.56
CA ALA A 33 12.06 -8.01 8.76
C ALA A 33 10.98 -8.38 9.81
N THR A 34 9.98 -7.51 10.02
CA THR A 34 8.88 -7.79 10.94
C THR A 34 8.02 -8.97 10.47
N PHE A 35 7.72 -9.05 9.17
CA PHE A 35 6.88 -10.13 8.64
C PHE A 35 7.61 -11.47 8.63
N GLU A 36 8.91 -11.49 8.38
CA GLU A 36 9.75 -12.69 8.55
C GLU A 36 9.82 -13.13 10.02
N SER A 37 9.88 -12.20 10.98
CA SER A 37 9.76 -12.52 12.40
C SER A 37 8.38 -13.12 12.75
N ILE A 38 7.30 -12.58 12.19
CA ILE A 38 5.94 -13.13 12.37
C ILE A 38 5.85 -14.56 11.81
N GLU A 39 6.44 -14.82 10.66
CA GLU A 39 6.54 -16.18 10.11
C GLU A 39 7.27 -17.15 11.07
N ALA A 40 8.35 -16.69 11.71
CA ALA A 40 9.09 -17.48 12.68
C ALA A 40 8.31 -17.76 13.97
N ASP A 41 7.46 -16.81 14.40
CA ASP A 41 6.71 -16.87 15.66
C ASP A 41 5.43 -17.73 15.61
N LEU A 42 5.04 -18.28 14.44
CA LEU A 42 3.85 -19.13 14.34
C LEU A 42 4.01 -20.39 15.20
N GLN A 43 2.98 -20.71 16.01
CA GLN A 43 3.01 -21.89 16.88
C GLN A 43 2.82 -23.20 16.10
N ASP A 44 3.47 -24.26 16.54
CA ASP A 44 3.45 -25.59 15.90
C ASP A 44 2.09 -26.30 15.97
N THR A 45 1.13 -25.72 16.70
CA THR A 45 -0.24 -26.27 16.82
C THR A 45 -1.20 -25.84 15.71
N THR A 46 -0.75 -24.98 14.79
CA THR A 46 -1.59 -24.49 13.69
C THR A 46 -1.58 -25.45 12.48
N PRO A 47 -2.64 -25.48 11.65
CA PRO A 47 -2.65 -26.29 10.42
C PRO A 47 -1.56 -25.96 9.40
N ALA A 48 -0.87 -24.84 9.58
CA ALA A 48 0.20 -24.37 8.69
C ALA A 48 1.61 -24.64 9.25
N ALA A 49 1.72 -25.25 10.44
CA ALA A 49 2.99 -25.46 11.14
C ALA A 49 4.03 -26.27 10.33
N ASP A 50 3.56 -27.22 9.53
CA ASP A 50 4.42 -28.07 8.69
C ASP A 50 5.07 -27.32 7.51
N LYS A 51 4.61 -26.11 7.19
CA LYS A 51 5.22 -25.29 6.15
C LYS A 51 6.45 -24.57 6.70
N PRO A 52 7.50 -24.35 5.89
CA PRO A 52 8.62 -23.53 6.30
C PRO A 52 8.17 -22.08 6.55
N ALA A 53 8.84 -21.41 7.49
CA ALA A 53 8.68 -19.96 7.65
C ALA A 53 9.11 -19.26 6.36
N GLY A 54 8.27 -18.32 5.90
CA GLY A 54 8.53 -17.55 4.69
C GLY A 54 9.73 -16.60 4.87
N GLN A 55 10.38 -16.31 3.76
CA GLN A 55 11.39 -15.27 3.63
C GLN A 55 11.14 -14.48 2.35
N PHE A 56 11.48 -13.19 2.34
CA PHE A 56 11.28 -12.35 1.18
C PHE A 56 12.33 -12.62 0.10
N GLU A 57 11.85 -12.93 -1.09
CA GLU A 57 12.65 -12.91 -2.31
C GLU A 57 12.56 -11.53 -2.95
N ARG A 58 13.71 -10.92 -3.26
CA ARG A 58 13.80 -9.59 -3.86
C ARG A 58 14.17 -9.70 -5.33
N LYS A 59 13.43 -8.95 -6.17
CA LYS A 59 13.66 -8.88 -7.62
C LYS A 59 13.57 -7.44 -8.09
N SER A 60 14.70 -6.90 -8.51
CA SER A 60 14.74 -5.57 -9.15
C SER A 60 14.18 -5.62 -10.56
N TRP A 61 13.58 -4.52 -11.00
CA TRP A 61 13.07 -4.35 -12.34
C TRP A 61 13.33 -2.93 -12.85
N GLN A 62 13.39 -2.80 -14.18
CA GLN A 62 13.56 -1.54 -14.88
C GLN A 62 12.29 -1.24 -15.68
N ARG A 63 12.03 0.04 -15.91
CA ARG A 63 10.93 0.52 -16.74
C ARG A 63 11.52 1.18 -18.00
N ASP A 64 11.03 0.79 -19.17
CA ASP A 64 11.52 1.34 -20.47
C ASP A 64 11.32 2.86 -20.56
N GLY A 65 10.31 3.42 -19.90
CA GLY A 65 10.03 4.86 -19.83
C GLY A 65 10.85 5.64 -18.81
N GLY A 66 11.76 4.97 -18.08
CA GLY A 66 12.63 5.57 -17.06
C GLY A 66 12.32 5.16 -15.62
N GLY A 67 13.38 4.87 -14.88
CA GLY A 67 13.32 4.39 -13.50
C GLY A 67 13.07 2.89 -13.40
N GLY A 68 12.62 2.45 -12.22
CA GLY A 68 12.39 1.04 -11.91
C GLY A 68 11.93 0.85 -10.48
N GLY A 69 12.15 -0.34 -9.94
CA GLY A 69 11.82 -0.65 -8.57
C GLY A 69 12.36 -2.01 -8.13
N GLU A 70 11.96 -2.41 -6.94
CA GLU A 70 12.27 -3.73 -6.39
C GLU A 70 11.00 -4.33 -5.78
N MET A 71 10.64 -5.51 -6.25
CA MET A 71 9.63 -6.35 -5.63
C MET A 71 10.28 -7.16 -4.51
N SER A 72 9.61 -7.19 -3.35
CA SER A 72 9.93 -8.12 -2.27
C SER A 72 8.68 -8.98 -2.06
N VAL A 73 8.74 -10.26 -2.41
CA VAL A 73 7.59 -11.18 -2.32
C VAL A 73 7.93 -12.35 -1.42
N MET A 74 7.01 -12.69 -0.53
CA MET A 74 7.14 -13.82 0.37
C MET A 74 5.93 -14.74 0.26
N HIS A 75 6.19 -16.04 0.25
CA HIS A 75 5.21 -17.11 0.43
C HIS A 75 5.60 -17.89 1.68
N GLY A 76 4.71 -17.94 2.67
CA GLY A 76 5.00 -18.50 3.97
C GLY A 76 3.84 -19.26 4.60
N ARG A 77 3.98 -19.48 5.89
CA ARG A 77 3.01 -20.24 6.69
C ARG A 77 1.98 -19.33 7.40
N VAL A 78 2.31 -18.05 7.62
CA VAL A 78 1.37 -17.02 8.09
C VAL A 78 0.83 -16.24 6.90
N PHE A 79 1.71 -15.72 6.06
CA PHE A 79 1.36 -15.02 4.83
C PHE A 79 1.41 -15.99 3.65
N GLU A 80 0.25 -16.43 3.17
CA GLU A 80 0.16 -17.27 1.97
C GLU A 80 0.81 -16.57 0.78
N LYS A 81 0.66 -15.24 0.72
CA LYS A 81 1.40 -14.33 -0.14
C LYS A 81 1.42 -12.93 0.47
N VAL A 82 2.56 -12.32 0.48
CA VAL A 82 2.71 -10.89 0.75
C VAL A 82 3.75 -10.29 -0.18
N GLY A 83 3.48 -9.09 -0.64
CA GLY A 83 4.43 -8.32 -1.41
C GLY A 83 4.62 -6.93 -0.83
N VAL A 84 5.88 -6.47 -0.81
CA VAL A 84 6.28 -5.11 -0.40
C VAL A 84 7.16 -4.55 -1.50
N ASN A 85 6.63 -3.64 -2.29
CA ASN A 85 7.30 -3.08 -3.45
C ASN A 85 7.70 -1.64 -3.21
N ILE A 86 8.89 -1.28 -3.63
CA ILE A 86 9.32 0.12 -3.79
C ILE A 86 9.58 0.40 -5.26
N SER A 87 9.30 1.62 -5.67
CA SER A 87 9.57 2.08 -7.02
C SER A 87 9.99 3.55 -7.04
N THR A 88 10.86 3.89 -7.99
CA THR A 88 11.20 5.25 -8.37
C THR A 88 11.13 5.32 -9.87
N VAL A 89 10.14 6.02 -10.39
CA VAL A 89 9.86 6.11 -11.84
C VAL A 89 9.77 7.57 -12.26
N HIS A 90 10.16 7.84 -13.49
CA HIS A 90 10.07 9.16 -14.11
C HIS A 90 9.76 9.03 -15.60
N GLY A 91 9.37 10.11 -16.22
CA GLY A 91 9.05 10.11 -17.65
C GLY A 91 8.12 11.24 -18.03
N THR A 92 7.37 11.03 -19.11
CA THR A 92 6.41 12.01 -19.62
C THR A 92 5.06 11.34 -19.77
N PHE A 93 4.01 11.95 -19.21
CA PHE A 93 2.64 11.48 -19.39
C PHE A 93 2.16 11.70 -20.84
N SER A 94 1.31 10.81 -21.33
CA SER A 94 0.61 11.03 -22.59
C SER A 94 -0.31 12.26 -22.51
N GLU A 95 -0.66 12.84 -23.67
CA GLU A 95 -1.55 14.03 -23.74
C GLU A 95 -2.90 13.81 -23.05
N GLU A 96 -3.39 12.59 -23.05
CA GLU A 96 -4.66 12.24 -22.40
C GLU A 96 -4.52 12.27 -20.86
N PHE A 97 -3.43 11.68 -20.34
CA PHE A 97 -3.20 11.59 -18.89
C PHE A 97 -2.79 12.91 -18.25
N ARG A 98 -1.96 13.74 -18.92
CA ARG A 98 -1.48 14.98 -18.34
C ARG A 98 -2.60 15.95 -17.93
N LYS A 99 -3.75 15.89 -18.58
CA LYS A 99 -4.92 16.75 -18.26
C LYS A 99 -5.55 16.44 -16.90
N SER A 100 -5.32 15.25 -16.37
CA SER A 100 -5.88 14.79 -15.07
C SER A 100 -4.87 14.82 -13.92
N ILE A 101 -3.59 15.16 -14.22
CA ILE A 101 -2.52 15.15 -13.22
C ILE A 101 -2.13 16.58 -12.86
N PRO A 102 -2.15 16.98 -11.58
CA PRO A 102 -1.75 18.31 -11.17
C PRO A 102 -0.35 18.66 -11.66
N GLY A 103 -0.19 19.85 -12.25
CA GLY A 103 1.10 20.37 -12.71
C GLY A 103 1.73 19.69 -13.93
N ALA A 104 1.04 18.75 -14.57
CA ALA A 104 1.53 18.08 -15.78
C ALA A 104 1.12 18.79 -17.10
N ASP A 105 0.39 19.90 -17.02
CA ASP A 105 -0.22 20.57 -18.18
C ASP A 105 0.80 21.10 -19.17
N SER A 106 1.98 21.52 -18.74
CA SER A 106 3.00 22.18 -19.57
C SER A 106 3.75 21.20 -20.46
N ASP A 107 4.55 20.32 -19.89
CA ASP A 107 5.45 19.40 -20.59
C ASP A 107 5.15 17.92 -20.32
N GLY A 108 4.30 17.65 -19.33
CA GLY A 108 3.91 16.33 -18.90
C GLY A 108 5.00 15.55 -18.14
N HIS A 109 6.14 16.18 -17.83
CA HIS A 109 7.19 15.50 -17.05
C HIS A 109 6.71 15.16 -15.65
N PHE A 110 7.12 13.99 -15.17
CA PHE A 110 6.88 13.55 -13.81
C PHE A 110 8.06 12.75 -13.25
N TRP A 111 8.15 12.80 -11.94
CA TRP A 111 8.91 11.88 -11.12
C TRP A 111 8.01 11.38 -9.99
N ALA A 112 8.11 10.11 -9.64
CA ALA A 112 7.34 9.52 -8.55
C ALA A 112 8.12 8.43 -7.85
N ALA A 113 8.13 8.44 -6.52
CA ALA A 113 8.59 7.32 -5.70
C ALA A 113 7.53 6.89 -4.71
N GLY A 114 7.56 5.62 -4.32
CA GLY A 114 6.61 5.11 -3.35
C GLY A 114 6.90 3.69 -2.90
N ILE A 115 6.15 3.30 -1.87
CA ILE A 115 6.05 1.95 -1.36
C ILE A 115 4.61 1.46 -1.50
N SER A 116 4.42 0.19 -1.84
CA SER A 116 3.12 -0.47 -1.90
C SER A 116 3.22 -1.86 -1.27
N LEU A 117 2.23 -2.21 -0.46
CA LEU A 117 2.14 -3.49 0.23
C LEU A 117 0.75 -4.09 0.08
N VAL A 118 0.69 -5.38 -0.19
CA VAL A 118 -0.53 -6.19 -0.01
C VAL A 118 -0.17 -7.50 0.66
N ALA A 119 -0.86 -7.82 1.75
CA ALA A 119 -0.69 -9.04 2.51
C ALA A 119 -1.96 -9.91 2.45
N HIS A 120 -1.80 -11.16 2.00
CA HIS A 120 -2.85 -12.18 1.97
C HIS A 120 -2.49 -13.32 2.94
N PRO A 121 -2.96 -13.26 4.21
CA PRO A 121 -2.67 -14.30 5.20
C PRO A 121 -3.36 -15.62 4.88
N LEU A 122 -2.73 -16.75 5.24
CA LEU A 122 -3.29 -18.09 5.06
C LEU A 122 -4.49 -18.32 5.98
N ASN A 123 -4.38 -17.89 7.24
CA ASN A 123 -5.45 -18.05 8.25
C ASN A 123 -6.61 -17.09 7.96
N PRO A 124 -7.86 -17.58 7.80
CA PRO A 124 -9.04 -16.74 7.53
C PRO A 124 -9.34 -15.69 8.60
N HIS A 125 -8.91 -15.90 9.84
CA HIS A 125 -9.08 -14.94 10.94
C HIS A 125 -8.09 -13.78 10.90
N VAL A 126 -7.03 -13.87 10.10
CA VAL A 126 -6.09 -12.77 9.89
C VAL A 126 -6.55 -11.94 8.70
N PRO A 127 -6.86 -10.65 8.87
CA PRO A 127 -7.31 -9.80 7.77
C PRO A 127 -6.26 -9.62 6.68
N THR A 128 -6.69 -9.51 5.42
CA THR A 128 -5.89 -8.93 4.35
C THR A 128 -5.69 -7.45 4.62
N ALA A 129 -4.53 -6.90 4.29
CA ALA A 129 -4.26 -5.48 4.39
C ALA A 129 -3.52 -4.96 3.17
N HIS A 130 -3.80 -3.71 2.84
CA HIS A 130 -3.13 -2.95 1.79
C HIS A 130 -2.62 -1.63 2.37
N MET A 131 -1.46 -1.20 1.91
CA MET A 131 -0.91 0.12 2.19
C MET A 131 -0.14 0.60 0.97
N ASN A 132 -0.25 1.88 0.66
CA ASN A 132 0.70 2.57 -0.18
C ASN A 132 0.95 3.99 0.36
N THR A 133 2.16 4.48 0.14
CA THR A 133 2.48 5.89 0.29
C THR A 133 3.43 6.29 -0.84
N ARG A 134 3.27 7.51 -1.35
CA ARG A 134 4.01 7.99 -2.51
C ARG A 134 4.31 9.48 -2.42
N PHE A 135 5.40 9.90 -3.03
CA PHE A 135 5.75 11.29 -3.33
C PHE A 135 5.81 11.46 -4.84
N ILE A 136 5.11 12.46 -5.36
CA ILE A 136 4.99 12.74 -6.79
C ILE A 136 5.43 14.17 -7.06
N VAL A 137 6.22 14.35 -8.11
CA VAL A 137 6.75 15.66 -8.55
C VAL A 137 6.43 15.83 -10.04
N THR A 138 5.85 16.95 -10.37
CA THR A 138 5.65 17.50 -11.72
C THR A 138 6.16 18.95 -11.70
N SER A 139 5.43 19.95 -12.22
CA SER A 139 5.63 21.35 -11.84
C SER A 139 5.10 21.68 -10.43
N LYS A 140 4.45 20.68 -9.79
CA LYS A 140 4.01 20.66 -8.40
C LYS A 140 4.58 19.44 -7.71
N ALA A 141 4.53 19.40 -6.38
CA ALA A 141 4.94 18.27 -5.58
C ALA A 141 3.88 17.97 -4.53
N TRP A 142 3.55 16.69 -4.30
CA TRP A 142 2.56 16.29 -3.30
C TRP A 142 2.76 14.86 -2.83
N PHE A 143 2.20 14.56 -1.68
CA PHE A 143 2.11 13.20 -1.16
C PHE A 143 0.71 12.60 -1.39
N GLY A 144 0.66 11.28 -1.47
CA GLY A 144 -0.55 10.50 -1.48
C GLY A 144 -0.32 9.15 -0.83
N GLY A 145 -1.40 8.51 -0.38
CA GLY A 145 -1.27 7.21 0.23
C GLY A 145 -2.47 6.80 1.06
N GLY A 146 -2.22 5.88 1.96
CA GLY A 146 -3.18 5.34 2.90
C GLY A 146 -2.97 3.85 3.16
N GLY A 147 -3.86 3.29 3.95
CA GLY A 147 -3.91 1.87 4.22
C GLY A 147 -5.34 1.46 4.58
N ASP A 148 -5.71 0.24 4.21
CA ASP A 148 -7.01 -0.31 4.49
C ASP A 148 -6.94 -1.79 4.89
N LEU A 149 -7.91 -2.20 5.70
CA LEU A 149 -8.05 -3.55 6.22
C LEU A 149 -9.24 -4.26 5.56
N THR A 150 -9.04 -5.49 5.13
CA THR A 150 -10.09 -6.33 4.56
C THR A 150 -10.20 -7.64 5.35
N PRO A 151 -10.99 -7.69 6.42
CA PRO A 151 -11.30 -8.93 7.13
C PRO A 151 -12.01 -9.92 6.19
N MET A 152 -11.56 -11.16 6.19
CA MET A 152 -12.16 -12.23 5.37
C MET A 152 -13.35 -12.86 6.07
N LEU A 153 -13.31 -12.88 7.41
CA LEU A 153 -14.42 -13.20 8.32
C LEU A 153 -14.74 -11.96 9.16
N PRO A 154 -15.98 -11.80 9.67
CA PRO A 154 -16.31 -10.67 10.51
C PRO A 154 -15.40 -10.57 11.74
N ASP A 155 -14.65 -9.50 11.86
CA ASP A 155 -13.79 -9.19 13.02
C ASP A 155 -13.85 -7.69 13.34
N PRO A 156 -14.89 -7.25 14.10
CA PRO A 156 -15.02 -5.83 14.51
C PRO A 156 -13.85 -5.35 15.38
N ALA A 157 -13.22 -6.25 16.15
CA ALA A 157 -12.08 -5.89 16.99
C ALA A 157 -10.87 -5.54 16.13
N ALA A 158 -10.54 -6.34 15.10
CA ALA A 158 -9.48 -6.01 14.16
C ALA A 158 -9.72 -4.68 13.43
N ALA A 159 -10.96 -4.42 13.03
CA ALA A 159 -11.34 -3.16 12.42
C ALA A 159 -11.10 -1.98 13.37
N THR A 160 -11.53 -2.10 14.63
CA THR A 160 -11.33 -1.06 15.66
C THR A 160 -9.84 -0.82 15.93
N GLU A 161 -9.04 -1.87 16.08
CA GLU A 161 -7.59 -1.80 16.30
C GLU A 161 -6.90 -1.08 15.13
N PHE A 162 -7.25 -1.44 13.89
CA PHE A 162 -6.67 -0.83 12.70
C PHE A 162 -7.05 0.66 12.55
N HIS A 163 -8.32 0.98 12.75
CA HIS A 163 -8.79 2.37 12.72
C HIS A 163 -8.16 3.22 13.82
N ALA A 164 -7.90 2.65 15.00
CA ALA A 164 -7.19 3.36 16.08
C ALA A 164 -5.75 3.71 15.66
N ALA A 165 -5.02 2.78 15.02
CA ALA A 165 -3.68 3.04 14.50
C ALA A 165 -3.68 4.13 13.41
N MET A 166 -4.59 4.05 12.43
CA MET A 166 -4.70 5.06 11.38
C MET A 166 -5.12 6.42 11.92
N LYS A 167 -6.01 6.44 12.91
CA LYS A 167 -6.41 7.67 13.60
C LYS A 167 -5.25 8.30 14.36
N ALA A 168 -4.42 7.52 15.04
CA ALA A 168 -3.25 8.02 15.74
C ALA A 168 -2.25 8.70 14.77
N ALA A 169 -2.04 8.13 13.57
CA ALA A 169 -1.23 8.78 12.53
C ALA A 169 -1.78 10.15 12.12
N CYS A 170 -3.09 10.27 11.97
CA CYS A 170 -3.74 11.51 11.55
C CYS A 170 -3.74 12.56 12.67
N ASP A 171 -4.19 12.19 13.86
CA ASP A 171 -4.39 13.11 15.00
C ASP A 171 -3.10 13.79 15.49
N SER A 172 -1.93 13.16 15.23
CA SER A 172 -0.63 13.76 15.56
C SER A 172 -0.24 14.92 14.64
N HIS A 173 -0.94 15.09 13.52
CA HIS A 173 -0.68 16.15 12.53
C HIS A 173 -1.85 17.13 12.40
N ASP A 174 -3.07 16.62 12.15
CA ASP A 174 -4.27 17.43 12.00
C ASP A 174 -5.51 16.63 12.43
N PRO A 175 -6.34 17.14 13.35
CA PRO A 175 -7.56 16.45 13.81
C PRO A 175 -8.59 16.22 12.70
N ASP A 176 -8.55 16.99 11.60
CA ASP A 176 -9.46 16.85 10.47
C ASP A 176 -9.00 15.79 9.46
N TYR A 177 -7.76 15.32 9.55
CA TYR A 177 -7.23 14.32 8.61
C TYR A 177 -7.98 12.99 8.71
N TYR A 178 -8.17 12.45 9.92
CA TYR A 178 -8.80 11.15 10.06
C TYR A 178 -10.24 11.11 9.52
N PRO A 179 -11.17 11.97 9.92
CA PRO A 179 -12.53 11.93 9.40
C PRO A 179 -12.58 12.14 7.87
N ARG A 180 -11.75 13.04 7.34
CA ARG A 180 -11.67 13.33 5.91
C ARG A 180 -11.11 12.16 5.11
N TYR A 181 -10.01 11.57 5.54
CA TYR A 181 -9.35 10.50 4.80
C TYR A 181 -10.03 9.15 4.98
N LYS A 182 -10.70 8.93 6.11
CA LYS A 182 -11.58 7.77 6.31
C LYS A 182 -12.76 7.80 5.36
N ASP A 183 -13.49 8.91 5.28
CA ASP A 183 -14.61 9.06 4.36
C ASP A 183 -14.17 8.87 2.89
N TRP A 184 -12.99 9.37 2.53
CA TRP A 184 -12.44 9.13 1.19
C TRP A 184 -12.12 7.66 0.96
N CYS A 185 -11.50 6.99 1.93
CA CYS A 185 -11.21 5.56 1.88
C CYS A 185 -12.48 4.72 1.68
N ASP A 186 -13.53 4.99 2.47
CA ASP A 186 -14.80 4.26 2.41
C ASP A 186 -15.48 4.39 1.02
N ARG A 187 -15.42 5.57 0.42
CA ARG A 187 -15.94 5.81 -0.94
C ARG A 187 -15.08 5.18 -2.02
N TYR A 188 -13.75 5.19 -1.84
CA TYR A 188 -12.81 4.65 -2.83
C TYR A 188 -12.88 3.13 -2.91
N PHE A 189 -12.83 2.44 -1.76
CA PHE A 189 -12.82 0.98 -1.69
C PHE A 189 -14.24 0.38 -1.64
N PHE A 190 -15.11 0.84 -2.53
CA PHE A 190 -16.46 0.34 -2.70
C PHE A 190 -16.60 -0.41 -4.04
N LEU A 191 -17.32 -1.53 -4.05
CA LEU A 191 -17.62 -2.31 -5.25
C LEU A 191 -19.01 -1.95 -5.77
N PRO A 192 -19.15 -1.06 -6.78
CA PRO A 192 -20.47 -0.61 -7.24
C PRO A 192 -21.34 -1.74 -7.79
N HIS A 193 -20.73 -2.70 -8.51
CA HIS A 193 -21.42 -3.84 -9.09
C HIS A 193 -21.89 -4.88 -8.08
N ARG A 194 -21.37 -4.84 -6.84
CA ARG A 194 -21.77 -5.67 -5.70
C ARG A 194 -22.59 -4.93 -4.67
N GLN A 195 -22.61 -3.58 -4.70
CA GLN A 195 -23.20 -2.72 -3.69
C GLN A 195 -22.65 -3.00 -2.29
N GLU A 196 -21.35 -3.31 -2.19
CA GLU A 196 -20.68 -3.59 -0.93
C GLU A 196 -19.31 -2.91 -0.82
N ALA A 197 -18.86 -2.63 0.41
CA ALA A 197 -17.48 -2.21 0.68
C ALA A 197 -16.53 -3.38 0.48
N ARG A 198 -15.29 -3.10 -0.01
CA ARG A 198 -14.24 -4.12 -0.15
C ARG A 198 -13.84 -4.71 1.20
N GLY A 199 -13.77 -3.89 2.24
CA GLY A 199 -13.34 -4.27 3.58
C GLY A 199 -13.84 -3.34 4.67
N ALA A 200 -13.13 -3.29 5.78
CA ALA A 200 -13.42 -2.44 6.93
C ALA A 200 -13.02 -0.96 6.72
N GLY A 201 -12.28 -0.66 5.64
CA GLY A 201 -11.74 0.67 5.37
C GLY A 201 -10.43 0.94 6.09
N GLY A 202 -10.16 2.20 6.29
CA GLY A 202 -8.92 2.76 6.85
C GLY A 202 -8.83 4.23 6.52
N ILE A 203 -7.73 4.68 5.92
CA ILE A 203 -7.56 6.05 5.41
C ILE A 203 -7.06 6.03 3.96
N PHE A 204 -7.44 7.04 3.18
CA PHE A 204 -6.92 7.29 1.85
C PHE A 204 -6.80 8.81 1.62
N TYR A 205 -5.63 9.26 1.17
CA TYR A 205 -5.36 10.65 0.83
C TYR A 205 -4.59 10.76 -0.48
N ASP A 206 -4.77 11.88 -1.16
CA ASP A 206 -4.04 12.22 -2.37
C ASP A 206 -3.93 13.75 -2.48
N ASN A 207 -2.98 14.21 -3.30
CA ASN A 207 -2.72 15.64 -3.50
C ASN A 207 -2.46 16.40 -2.19
N LEU A 208 -1.78 15.77 -1.22
CA LEU A 208 -1.39 16.43 0.01
C LEU A 208 -0.21 17.36 -0.27
N ASP A 209 -0.48 18.64 -0.25
CA ASP A 209 0.45 19.76 -0.43
C ASP A 209 -0.06 20.93 0.43
N SER A 210 0.36 20.94 1.70
CA SER A 210 -0.02 21.98 2.67
C SER A 210 0.81 23.26 2.52
N GLY A 211 1.84 23.22 1.69
CA GLY A 211 2.87 24.26 1.60
C GLY A 211 4.03 24.06 2.59
N ASP A 212 3.98 23.03 3.42
CA ASP A 212 5.08 22.59 4.29
C ASP A 212 5.42 21.13 3.97
N TRP A 213 6.39 20.94 3.09
CA TRP A 213 6.82 19.61 2.65
C TRP A 213 7.27 18.72 3.82
N ALA A 214 7.93 19.29 4.81
CA ALA A 214 8.45 18.53 5.95
C ALA A 214 7.30 18.00 6.82
N ALA A 215 6.26 18.80 7.05
CA ALA A 215 5.06 18.39 7.77
C ALA A 215 4.29 17.30 6.99
N ASP A 216 4.09 17.46 5.69
CA ASP A 216 3.41 16.47 4.83
C ASP A 216 4.20 15.17 4.75
N PHE A 217 5.52 15.24 4.68
CA PHE A 217 6.40 14.08 4.72
C PHE A 217 6.35 13.35 6.06
N ALA A 218 6.38 14.10 7.18
CA ALA A 218 6.26 13.52 8.52
C ALA A 218 4.92 12.78 8.70
N PHE A 219 3.80 13.34 8.24
CA PHE A 219 2.50 12.67 8.22
C PHE A 219 2.56 11.37 7.40
N THR A 220 3.11 11.45 6.19
CA THR A 220 3.25 10.27 5.30
C THR A 220 4.10 9.17 5.93
N GLN A 221 5.16 9.54 6.66
CA GLN A 221 5.98 8.61 7.43
C GLN A 221 5.19 7.97 8.59
N ASP A 222 4.39 8.74 9.32
CA ASP A 222 3.60 8.22 10.43
C ASP A 222 2.47 7.29 9.96
N VAL A 223 1.87 7.54 8.81
CA VAL A 223 0.95 6.58 8.17
C VAL A 223 1.66 5.23 7.94
N GLY A 224 2.86 5.23 7.40
CA GLY A 224 3.65 4.02 7.19
C GLY A 224 4.00 3.30 8.50
N ARG A 225 4.44 4.05 9.53
CA ARG A 225 4.80 3.49 10.85
C ARG A 225 3.60 2.89 11.56
N GLN A 226 2.48 3.60 11.62
CA GLN A 226 1.26 3.16 12.30
C GLN A 226 0.60 1.97 11.58
N PHE A 227 0.63 1.96 10.23
CA PHE A 227 0.22 0.78 9.48
C PHE A 227 1.09 -0.43 9.84
N HIS A 228 2.42 -0.29 9.79
CA HIS A 228 3.37 -1.36 10.07
C HIS A 228 3.16 -1.96 11.47
N SER A 229 3.17 -1.13 12.51
CA SER A 229 3.02 -1.59 13.89
C SER A 229 1.61 -2.14 14.17
N GLY A 230 0.56 -1.45 13.72
CA GLY A 230 -0.83 -1.82 13.94
C GLY A 230 -1.19 -3.12 13.23
N TYR A 231 -0.81 -3.27 11.96
CA TYR A 231 -1.09 -4.50 11.24
C TYR A 231 -0.30 -5.70 11.79
N ALA A 232 0.97 -5.52 12.14
CA ALA A 232 1.77 -6.57 12.77
C ALA A 232 1.13 -7.07 14.09
N ALA A 233 0.62 -6.17 14.92
CA ALA A 233 -0.09 -6.52 16.16
C ALA A 233 -1.38 -7.32 15.87
N ILE A 234 -2.18 -6.89 14.86
CA ILE A 234 -3.39 -7.60 14.44
C ILE A 234 -3.08 -9.02 13.98
N VAL A 235 -2.03 -9.21 13.19
CA VAL A 235 -1.58 -10.52 12.70
C VAL A 235 -1.18 -11.43 13.87
N ARG A 236 -0.30 -10.96 14.76
CA ARG A 236 0.19 -11.74 15.92
C ARG A 236 -0.94 -12.18 16.86
N ALA A 237 -1.94 -11.34 17.06
CA ALA A 237 -3.10 -11.65 17.91
C ALA A 237 -4.02 -12.75 17.33
N ARG A 238 -3.91 -13.03 16.01
CA ARG A 238 -4.87 -13.88 15.29
C ARG A 238 -4.24 -15.08 14.57
N MET A 239 -2.96 -15.04 14.26
CA MET A 239 -2.29 -16.03 13.43
C MET A 239 -2.33 -17.45 13.99
N ASN A 240 -2.43 -17.60 15.32
CA ASN A 240 -2.46 -18.89 16.01
C ASN A 240 -3.89 -19.43 16.22
N ARG A 241 -4.95 -18.76 15.74
CA ARG A 241 -6.31 -19.25 15.80
C ARG A 241 -6.49 -20.45 14.87
N SER A 242 -7.17 -21.49 15.34
CA SER A 242 -7.60 -22.60 14.48
C SER A 242 -8.71 -22.11 13.53
N TRP A 243 -8.81 -22.75 12.38
CA TRP A 243 -9.89 -22.47 11.41
C TRP A 243 -10.41 -23.74 10.76
N THR A 244 -11.62 -23.65 10.21
CA THR A 244 -12.30 -24.73 9.51
C THR A 244 -12.19 -24.61 7.99
N ALA A 245 -12.47 -25.69 7.27
CA ALA A 245 -12.56 -25.67 5.81
C ALA A 245 -13.66 -24.73 5.29
N ALA A 246 -14.75 -24.54 6.05
CA ALA A 246 -15.82 -23.60 5.71
C ALA A 246 -15.34 -22.15 5.79
N GLU A 247 -14.62 -21.78 6.85
CA GLU A 247 -14.04 -20.44 7.01
C GLU A 247 -12.99 -20.15 5.93
N ARG A 248 -12.16 -21.16 5.57
CA ARG A 248 -11.25 -21.03 4.44
C ARG A 248 -12.01 -20.81 3.13
N HIS A 249 -13.11 -21.50 2.90
CA HIS A 249 -13.93 -21.31 1.71
C HIS A 249 -14.50 -19.88 1.63
N GLU A 250 -15.01 -19.35 2.73
CA GLU A 250 -15.47 -17.95 2.82
C GLU A 250 -14.36 -16.96 2.52
N GLN A 251 -13.15 -17.17 3.06
CA GLN A 251 -11.99 -16.35 2.76
C GLN A 251 -11.71 -16.30 1.24
N LEU A 252 -11.76 -17.45 0.56
CA LEU A 252 -11.48 -17.52 -0.88
C LEU A 252 -12.52 -16.76 -1.71
N ILE A 253 -13.80 -16.79 -1.28
CA ILE A 253 -14.87 -15.99 -1.91
C ILE A 253 -14.63 -14.49 -1.68
N LYS A 254 -14.28 -14.09 -0.46
CA LYS A 254 -13.97 -12.67 -0.16
C LYS A 254 -12.73 -12.18 -0.92
N ARG A 255 -11.72 -13.02 -1.10
CA ARG A 255 -10.58 -12.72 -1.98
C ARG A 255 -11.01 -12.49 -3.43
N GLY A 256 -12.05 -13.17 -3.91
CA GLY A 256 -12.66 -12.87 -5.21
C GLY A 256 -13.14 -11.42 -5.31
N ARG A 257 -13.81 -10.90 -4.26
CA ARG A 257 -14.22 -9.48 -4.18
C ARG A 257 -13.02 -8.52 -4.22
N TYR A 258 -11.96 -8.88 -3.52
CA TYR A 258 -10.69 -8.12 -3.54
C TYR A 258 -10.12 -8.03 -4.95
N VAL A 259 -10.07 -9.14 -5.68
CA VAL A 259 -9.59 -9.20 -7.08
C VAL A 259 -10.50 -8.37 -8.00
N GLU A 260 -11.82 -8.49 -7.86
CA GLU A 260 -12.78 -7.69 -8.64
C GLU A 260 -12.51 -6.19 -8.47
N PHE A 261 -12.30 -5.71 -7.23
CA PHE A 261 -11.99 -4.31 -7.00
C PHE A 261 -10.68 -3.91 -7.70
N ASN A 262 -9.60 -4.66 -7.46
CA ASN A 262 -8.28 -4.28 -7.96
C ASN A 262 -8.22 -4.28 -9.50
N LEU A 263 -8.89 -5.22 -10.17
CA LEU A 263 -8.87 -5.28 -11.64
C LEU A 263 -9.87 -4.34 -12.32
N LEU A 264 -10.99 -4.03 -11.68
CA LEU A 264 -12.07 -3.25 -12.30
C LEU A 264 -12.07 -1.77 -11.88
N HIS A 265 -11.64 -1.46 -10.65
CA HIS A 265 -11.88 -0.16 -10.04
C HIS A 265 -10.62 0.52 -9.48
N ASP A 266 -9.54 -0.24 -9.17
CA ASP A 266 -8.34 0.36 -8.60
C ASP A 266 -7.59 1.20 -9.63
N ARG A 267 -7.58 2.52 -9.39
CA ARG A 267 -6.92 3.48 -10.29
C ARG A 267 -5.42 3.21 -10.43
N GLY A 268 -4.75 2.78 -9.35
CA GLY A 268 -3.32 2.48 -9.35
C GLY A 268 -2.99 1.29 -10.24
N THR A 269 -3.73 0.19 -10.10
CA THR A 269 -3.60 -1.01 -10.96
C THR A 269 -3.87 -0.67 -12.43
N LEU A 270 -4.98 0.01 -12.71
CA LEU A 270 -5.36 0.38 -14.08
C LEU A 270 -4.34 1.34 -14.71
N PHE A 271 -3.86 2.31 -13.96
CA PHE A 271 -2.81 3.23 -14.42
C PHE A 271 -1.52 2.49 -14.73
N GLY A 272 -1.04 1.66 -13.80
CA GLY A 272 0.19 0.88 -13.99
C GLY A 272 0.15 0.00 -15.25
N LEU A 273 -0.95 -0.73 -15.45
CA LEU A 273 -1.14 -1.58 -16.63
C LEU A 273 -1.20 -0.78 -17.95
N LYS A 274 -1.85 0.39 -17.94
CA LYS A 274 -1.98 1.26 -19.13
C LYS A 274 -0.69 2.01 -19.49
N THR A 275 0.17 2.28 -18.52
CA THR A 275 1.40 3.07 -18.73
C THR A 275 2.66 2.22 -18.90
N GLY A 276 2.51 0.91 -19.14
CA GLY A 276 3.65 0.02 -19.36
C GLY A 276 4.47 -0.28 -18.11
N GLY A 277 3.84 -0.25 -16.93
CA GLY A 277 4.46 -0.68 -15.68
C GLY A 277 4.78 -2.18 -15.69
N ASN A 278 5.65 -2.60 -14.77
CA ASN A 278 6.00 -4.02 -14.63
C ASN A 278 4.77 -4.83 -14.17
N ILE A 279 4.28 -5.73 -15.01
CA ILE A 279 3.04 -6.50 -14.78
C ILE A 279 3.14 -7.36 -13.52
N GLU A 280 4.30 -8.00 -13.28
CA GLU A 280 4.51 -8.84 -12.08
C GLU A 280 4.44 -7.98 -10.80
N ALA A 281 5.05 -6.80 -10.82
CA ALA A 281 5.03 -5.86 -9.70
C ALA A 281 3.60 -5.32 -9.43
N ILE A 282 2.82 -5.06 -10.47
CA ILE A 282 1.44 -4.57 -10.35
C ILE A 282 0.53 -5.69 -9.83
N LEU A 283 0.58 -6.87 -10.44
CA LEU A 283 -0.28 -8.01 -10.09
C LEU A 283 0.23 -8.79 -8.87
N MET A 284 1.35 -8.39 -8.26
CA MET A 284 1.78 -8.88 -6.96
C MET A 284 0.69 -8.72 -5.90
N SER A 285 -0.16 -7.69 -6.02
CA SER A 285 -1.28 -7.41 -5.12
C SER A 285 -2.39 -8.49 -5.12
N MET A 286 -2.40 -9.39 -6.11
CA MET A 286 -3.43 -10.42 -6.20
C MET A 286 -3.17 -11.58 -5.23
N PRO A 287 -4.23 -12.13 -4.59
CA PRO A 287 -4.11 -13.33 -3.77
C PRO A 287 -3.73 -14.55 -4.62
N PRO A 288 -3.07 -15.57 -4.03
CA PRO A 288 -2.64 -16.76 -4.78
C PRO A 288 -3.79 -17.68 -5.16
N GLU A 289 -4.89 -17.66 -4.40
CA GLU A 289 -6.08 -18.48 -4.63
C GLU A 289 -7.34 -17.66 -4.32
N VAL A 290 -8.35 -17.83 -5.17
CA VAL A 290 -9.68 -17.19 -5.07
C VAL A 290 -10.78 -18.15 -5.50
N ARG A 291 -12.01 -17.86 -5.11
CA ARG A 291 -13.21 -18.58 -5.60
C ARG A 291 -14.33 -17.60 -5.91
N TRP A 292 -15.09 -17.97 -6.92
CA TRP A 292 -16.41 -17.42 -7.19
C TRP A 292 -17.42 -18.55 -7.04
N PRO A 293 -18.55 -18.34 -6.32
CA PRO A 293 -19.62 -19.34 -6.17
C PRO A 293 -20.34 -19.61 -7.48
#